data_839876043e7e7934ab92cb02ea813a99
#
_entry.id   839876043e7e7934ab92cb02ea813a99
#
_cell.length_a   1.000
_cell.length_b   1.000
_cell.length_c   1.000
_cell.angle_alpha   90.00
_cell.angle_beta   90.00
_cell.angle_gamma   90.00
#
_symmetry.space_group_name_H-M   'P 1'
#
loop_
_entity.id
_entity.type
_entity.pdbx_description
1 polymer ?
#
loop_
_entity_poly.entity_id
_entity_poly.type
_entity_poly.pdbx_seq_one_letter_code
_entity_poly.pdbx_strand_id
1 'polypeptide(L)'
;VDRRAFLTTLAAGAPLLRPSLAGGGDGPYEGRVLTVSGPVEAKAIGPALVHEHVLVDFVGAERASRSRYDADEVVRAVVPRLLALRAVGCRTLFEATPAYLGRDPLLLRRLAGASGLNLVTNTGYYGAAGDRYVPAHAWRESAGELAARWTAEFRDGIEGTGIRPGFIKIGVDEGPLSAIDGKLVEAAALCHLQTGLTIAVHTGDGEAALDTLATLRRRGVAPEAWVWVHAQNEPDRPTQDWAARVGGWVELDGVSPEGTETHARSVLDMARRGLLSRVLVSQDAGWYHVGEAGGGTWRPYSFLFERFVPALRGKGLTDDEIRTLLVVNPARAFALRVRRLAGAEGA
;
A
#
# COMPACT_ATOMS: atom_id res chain seq x y z
N VAL A 1 17.38 -17.50 10.69
CA VAL A 1 18.39 -17.03 9.71
C VAL A 1 19.02 -15.77 10.27
N ASP A 2 20.37 -15.73 10.37
CA ASP A 2 21.05 -14.55 10.91
C ASP A 2 20.81 -13.34 9.98
N ARG A 3 20.19 -12.27 10.51
CA ARG A 3 19.89 -11.02 9.77
C ARG A 3 21.13 -10.44 9.07
N ARG A 4 22.30 -10.53 9.69
CA ARG A 4 23.56 -10.03 9.11
C ARG A 4 24.00 -10.88 7.92
N ALA A 5 23.91 -12.20 8.03
CA ALA A 5 24.24 -13.11 6.95
C ALA A 5 23.29 -12.95 5.75
N PHE A 6 21.99 -12.74 6.01
CA PHE A 6 21.00 -12.49 4.96
C PHE A 6 21.28 -11.18 4.20
N LEU A 7 21.55 -10.10 4.91
CA LEU A 7 21.89 -8.81 4.29
C LEU A 7 23.20 -8.88 3.50
N THR A 8 24.20 -9.62 3.98
CA THR A 8 25.50 -9.78 3.31
C THR A 8 25.39 -10.62 2.03
N THR A 9 24.61 -11.69 2.07
CA THR A 9 24.41 -12.58 0.92
C THR A 9 23.63 -11.91 -0.20
N LEU A 10 22.69 -11.01 0.14
CA LEU A 10 21.92 -10.24 -0.85
C LEU A 10 22.70 -9.04 -1.42
N ALA A 11 23.67 -8.49 -0.66
CA ALA A 11 24.48 -7.35 -1.11
C ALA A 11 25.63 -7.78 -2.07
N ALA A 12 26.12 -8.99 -2.00
CA ALA A 12 27.26 -9.46 -2.78
C ALA A 12 26.97 -9.72 -4.28
N GLY A 13 25.74 -9.53 -4.75
CA GLY A 13 25.34 -9.84 -6.13
C GLY A 13 24.74 -8.67 -6.93
N ALA A 14 24.73 -7.44 -6.43
CA ALA A 14 24.13 -6.33 -7.16
C ALA A 14 25.20 -5.39 -7.75
N PRO A 15 25.45 -5.43 -9.07
CA PRO A 15 26.03 -4.27 -9.73
C PRO A 15 25.02 -3.12 -9.62
N LEU A 16 25.50 -1.89 -9.46
CA LEU A 16 24.71 -0.67 -9.56
C LEU A 16 24.07 -0.60 -10.95
N LEU A 17 22.95 -1.25 -11.13
CA LEU A 17 22.18 -1.22 -12.38
C LEU A 17 21.46 0.12 -12.46
N ARG A 18 21.89 0.94 -13.44
CA ARG A 18 21.07 1.98 -14.03
C ARG A 18 19.73 1.35 -14.41
N PRO A 19 18.57 2.01 -14.20
CA PRO A 19 17.30 1.46 -14.63
C PRO A 19 17.34 1.28 -16.16
N SER A 20 17.48 0.04 -16.60
CA SER A 20 17.24 -0.33 -17.97
C SER A 20 15.73 -0.21 -18.21
N LEU A 21 15.33 0.71 -19.07
CA LEU A 21 13.99 0.79 -19.64
C LEU A 21 13.85 -0.32 -20.72
N ALA A 22 13.86 -1.56 -20.29
CA ALA A 22 13.68 -2.70 -21.17
C ALA A 22 12.28 -3.30 -20.95
N GLY A 23 11.41 -3.09 -21.94
CA GLY A 23 10.36 -3.95 -22.44
C GLY A 23 9.47 -4.69 -21.45
N GLY A 24 8.44 -4.04 -20.90
CA GLY A 24 7.24 -4.70 -20.39
C GLY A 24 6.09 -4.32 -21.33
N GLY A 25 5.33 -5.30 -21.79
CA GLY A 25 4.30 -5.11 -22.81
C GLY A 25 3.23 -4.09 -22.43
N ASP A 26 2.82 -3.30 -23.42
CA ASP A 26 1.82 -2.23 -23.37
C ASP A 26 0.42 -2.73 -22.96
N GLY A 27 0.22 -3.02 -21.67
CA GLY A 27 -1.13 -3.27 -21.14
C GLY A 27 -1.98 -1.98 -21.22
N PRO A 28 -3.32 -2.08 -21.38
CA PRO A 28 -4.19 -0.91 -21.61
C PRO A 28 -4.17 0.13 -20.47
N TYR A 29 -3.54 -0.20 -19.35
CA TYR A 29 -3.45 0.65 -18.16
C TYR A 29 -2.01 0.96 -17.74
N GLU A 30 -1.00 0.58 -18.52
CA GLU A 30 0.39 0.85 -18.16
C GLU A 30 0.63 2.36 -17.95
N GLY A 31 1.38 2.70 -16.89
CA GLY A 31 1.63 4.09 -16.50
C GLY A 31 0.45 4.81 -15.86
N ARG A 32 -0.66 4.13 -15.59
CA ARG A 32 -1.85 4.69 -14.95
C ARG A 32 -2.02 4.17 -13.52
N VAL A 33 -2.79 4.91 -12.72
CA VAL A 33 -3.35 4.47 -11.45
C VAL A 33 -4.83 4.20 -11.65
N LEU A 34 -5.33 3.04 -11.23
CA LEU A 34 -6.75 2.71 -11.33
C LEU A 34 -7.46 3.25 -10.08
N THR A 35 -8.39 4.16 -10.30
CA THR A 35 -9.29 4.68 -9.26
C THR A 35 -10.66 4.02 -9.37
N VAL A 36 -11.48 4.15 -8.34
CA VAL A 36 -12.86 3.65 -8.36
C VAL A 36 -13.74 4.34 -9.42
N SER A 37 -13.28 5.47 -9.97
CA SER A 37 -13.93 6.22 -11.05
C SER A 37 -13.32 5.97 -12.43
N GLY A 38 -12.28 5.14 -12.51
CA GLY A 38 -11.58 4.83 -13.75
C GLY A 38 -10.07 5.11 -13.68
N PRO A 39 -9.33 4.85 -14.76
CA PRO A 39 -7.88 5.04 -14.84
C PRO A 39 -7.51 6.53 -14.92
N VAL A 40 -6.45 6.91 -14.20
CA VAL A 40 -5.86 8.25 -14.21
C VAL A 40 -4.38 8.11 -14.56
N GLU A 41 -3.83 8.99 -15.39
CA GLU A 41 -2.40 9.04 -15.65
C GLU A 41 -1.64 9.21 -14.35
N ALA A 42 -0.63 8.37 -14.07
CA ALA A 42 0.06 8.40 -12.77
C ALA A 42 0.64 9.78 -12.45
N LYS A 43 1.13 10.52 -13.46
CA LYS A 43 1.62 11.90 -13.29
C LYS A 43 0.53 12.92 -12.91
N ALA A 44 -0.75 12.57 -13.06
CA ALA A 44 -1.90 13.44 -12.82
C ALA A 44 -2.64 13.16 -11.50
N ILE A 45 -2.21 12.17 -10.70
CA ILE A 45 -2.87 11.83 -9.42
C ILE A 45 -2.77 12.95 -8.38
N GLY A 46 -1.81 13.90 -8.52
CA GLY A 46 -1.60 15.00 -7.59
C GLY A 46 -1.09 14.56 -6.22
N PRO A 47 -1.14 15.45 -5.20
CA PRO A 47 -0.76 15.09 -3.85
C PRO A 47 -1.62 13.95 -3.32
N ALA A 48 -0.98 12.89 -2.78
CA ALA A 48 -1.64 11.66 -2.41
C ALA A 48 -1.33 11.25 -0.97
N LEU A 49 -2.34 10.67 -0.32
CA LEU A 49 -2.20 9.82 0.86
C LEU A 49 -2.23 8.36 0.40
N VAL A 50 -1.18 7.62 0.71
CA VAL A 50 -0.97 6.27 0.13
C VAL A 50 -1.49 5.14 1.01
N HIS A 51 -1.86 5.43 2.25
CA HIS A 51 -2.35 4.45 3.21
C HIS A 51 -3.34 5.10 4.19
N GLU A 52 -4.62 4.99 3.87
CA GLU A 52 -5.69 5.45 4.75
C GLU A 52 -6.85 4.44 4.72
N HIS A 53 -7.75 4.56 5.70
CA HIS A 53 -8.91 3.68 5.85
C HIS A 53 -10.21 4.48 5.85
N VAL A 54 -11.20 4.05 5.07
CA VAL A 54 -12.54 4.64 5.06
C VAL A 54 -13.44 3.90 6.03
N LEU A 55 -13.54 2.58 5.87
CA LEU A 55 -14.41 1.73 6.65
C LEU A 55 -13.66 0.46 7.04
N VAL A 56 -13.81 0.07 8.31
CA VAL A 56 -13.22 -1.17 8.83
C VAL A 56 -14.26 -1.97 9.62
N ASP A 57 -14.23 -3.29 9.45
CA ASP A 57 -15.04 -4.23 10.22
C ASP A 57 -14.17 -5.30 10.86
N PHE A 58 -13.84 -5.11 12.13
CA PHE A 58 -12.99 -6.02 12.88
C PHE A 58 -13.68 -7.29 13.37
N VAL A 59 -14.82 -7.65 12.75
CA VAL A 59 -15.60 -8.84 13.15
C VAL A 59 -14.93 -10.16 12.80
N GLY A 60 -14.00 -10.15 11.82
CA GLY A 60 -13.33 -11.32 11.27
C GLY A 60 -13.95 -11.81 9.95
N ALA A 61 -13.14 -12.54 9.15
CA ALA A 61 -13.51 -12.91 7.78
C ALA A 61 -14.82 -13.69 7.65
N GLU A 62 -15.10 -14.57 8.62
CA GLU A 62 -16.30 -15.43 8.60
C GLU A 62 -17.62 -14.64 8.71
N ARG A 63 -17.57 -13.46 9.35
CA ARG A 63 -18.76 -12.65 9.64
C ARG A 63 -18.80 -11.34 8.87
N ALA A 64 -17.72 -11.00 8.15
CA ALA A 64 -17.65 -9.76 7.37
C ALA A 64 -18.72 -9.74 6.27
N SER A 65 -19.53 -8.68 6.24
CA SER A 65 -20.63 -8.52 5.28
C SER A 65 -21.03 -7.06 5.15
N ARG A 66 -21.42 -6.64 3.93
CA ARG A 66 -21.95 -5.29 3.70
C ARG A 66 -23.30 -5.03 4.40
N SER A 67 -24.00 -6.07 4.84
CA SER A 67 -25.25 -5.91 5.63
C SER A 67 -25.02 -5.44 7.07
N ARG A 68 -23.76 -5.33 7.51
CA ARG A 68 -23.41 -4.96 8.89
C ARG A 68 -23.36 -3.45 9.13
N TYR A 69 -23.47 -2.63 8.09
CA TYR A 69 -23.48 -1.16 8.18
C TYR A 69 -24.45 -0.55 7.19
N ASP A 70 -24.90 0.66 7.48
CA ASP A 70 -25.68 1.49 6.55
C ASP A 70 -24.72 2.35 5.73
N ALA A 71 -24.64 2.07 4.41
CA ALA A 71 -23.78 2.81 3.50
C ALA A 71 -24.14 4.32 3.42
N ASP A 72 -25.40 4.71 3.63
CA ASP A 72 -25.79 6.11 3.65
C ASP A 72 -25.31 6.82 4.91
N GLU A 73 -25.32 6.13 6.05
CA GLU A 73 -24.72 6.64 7.29
C GLU A 73 -23.22 6.87 7.11
N VAL A 74 -22.50 5.88 6.56
CA VAL A 74 -21.05 6.01 6.28
C VAL A 74 -20.79 7.19 5.34
N VAL A 75 -21.56 7.33 4.26
CA VAL A 75 -21.41 8.47 3.33
C VAL A 75 -21.62 9.81 4.06
N ARG A 76 -22.68 9.93 4.87
CA ARG A 76 -22.91 11.16 5.66
C ARG A 76 -21.77 11.47 6.62
N ALA A 77 -21.17 10.45 7.23
CA ALA A 77 -20.06 10.61 8.16
C ALA A 77 -18.74 10.97 7.45
N VAL A 78 -18.45 10.34 6.32
CA VAL A 78 -17.12 10.39 5.69
C VAL A 78 -16.97 11.53 4.69
N VAL A 79 -18.02 11.90 3.93
CA VAL A 79 -17.95 12.96 2.89
C VAL A 79 -17.40 14.28 3.43
N PRO A 80 -17.87 14.84 4.57
CA PRO A 80 -17.30 16.08 5.10
C PRO A 80 -15.78 16.01 5.36
N ARG A 81 -15.28 14.85 5.78
CA ARG A 81 -13.88 14.60 6.07
C ARG A 81 -13.02 14.53 4.81
N LEU A 82 -13.56 13.91 3.74
CA LEU A 82 -12.92 13.89 2.42
C LEU A 82 -12.91 15.27 1.76
N LEU A 83 -13.97 16.05 1.93
CA LEU A 83 -14.00 17.44 1.46
C LEU A 83 -12.97 18.32 2.20
N ALA A 84 -12.82 18.16 3.51
CA ALA A 84 -11.77 18.82 4.29
C ALA A 84 -10.37 18.41 3.80
N LEU A 85 -10.15 17.13 3.55
CA LEU A 85 -8.89 16.63 2.97
C LEU A 85 -8.62 17.26 1.60
N ARG A 86 -9.62 17.32 0.73
CA ARG A 86 -9.49 17.97 -0.57
C ARG A 86 -9.15 19.46 -0.46
N ALA A 87 -9.74 20.16 0.51
CA ALA A 87 -9.54 21.58 0.74
C ALA A 87 -8.07 21.91 1.12
N VAL A 88 -7.39 21.00 1.83
CA VAL A 88 -5.95 21.17 2.17
C VAL A 88 -5.00 20.72 1.04
N GLY A 89 -5.51 20.38 -0.13
CA GLY A 89 -4.72 20.15 -1.34
C GLY A 89 -4.54 18.70 -1.76
N CYS A 90 -5.00 17.71 -0.98
CA CYS A 90 -4.99 16.31 -1.41
C CYS A 90 -5.82 16.11 -2.67
N ARG A 91 -5.40 15.19 -3.52
CA ARG A 91 -6.12 14.82 -4.76
C ARG A 91 -6.41 13.34 -4.86
N THR A 92 -5.60 12.50 -4.24
CA THR A 92 -5.75 11.04 -4.30
C THR A 92 -5.60 10.44 -2.91
N LEU A 93 -6.47 9.48 -2.58
CA LEU A 93 -6.41 8.69 -1.36
C LEU A 93 -6.42 7.20 -1.74
N PHE A 94 -5.42 6.48 -1.28
CA PHE A 94 -5.34 5.03 -1.39
C PHE A 94 -5.98 4.42 -0.16
N GLU A 95 -7.10 3.76 -0.38
CA GLU A 95 -7.87 3.08 0.64
C GLU A 95 -7.29 1.68 0.85
N ALA A 96 -6.67 1.46 2.02
CA ALA A 96 -5.84 0.30 2.29
C ALA A 96 -6.57 -0.86 2.96
N THR A 97 -7.89 -0.77 3.18
CA THR A 97 -8.68 -1.85 3.79
C THR A 97 -8.89 -3.00 2.80
N PRO A 98 -8.35 -4.20 3.05
CA PRO A 98 -8.52 -5.35 2.14
C PRO A 98 -9.90 -5.99 2.24
N ALA A 99 -10.17 -6.95 1.36
CA ALA A 99 -11.34 -7.80 1.45
C ALA A 99 -11.43 -8.48 2.83
N TYR A 100 -12.65 -8.68 3.32
CA TYR A 100 -12.98 -9.28 4.63
C TYR A 100 -12.60 -8.42 5.87
N LEU A 101 -12.02 -7.24 5.66
CA LEU A 101 -11.75 -6.26 6.71
C LEU A 101 -12.60 -4.98 6.57
N GLY A 102 -13.38 -4.87 5.48
CA GLY A 102 -14.28 -3.72 5.27
C GLY A 102 -14.23 -3.11 3.87
N ARG A 103 -13.45 -3.67 2.93
CA ARG A 103 -13.38 -3.18 1.55
C ARG A 103 -14.78 -3.12 0.91
N ASP A 104 -15.20 -1.91 0.46
CA ASP A 104 -16.42 -1.72 -0.33
C ASP A 104 -16.19 -0.77 -1.51
N PRO A 105 -15.95 -1.30 -2.72
CA PRO A 105 -15.70 -0.47 -3.90
C PRO A 105 -16.90 0.38 -4.31
N LEU A 106 -18.14 -0.04 -4.05
CA LEU A 106 -19.33 0.75 -4.37
C LEU A 106 -19.47 1.97 -3.44
N LEU A 107 -19.20 1.77 -2.16
CA LEU A 107 -19.13 2.86 -1.17
C LEU A 107 -18.05 3.87 -1.58
N LEU A 108 -16.85 3.41 -1.91
CA LEU A 108 -15.76 4.27 -2.34
C LEU A 108 -16.10 5.06 -3.61
N ARG A 109 -16.78 4.45 -4.58
CA ARG A 109 -17.23 5.18 -5.78
C ARG A 109 -18.24 6.29 -5.46
N ARG A 110 -19.15 6.07 -4.52
CA ARG A 110 -20.07 7.11 -4.02
C ARG A 110 -19.31 8.24 -3.35
N LEU A 111 -18.34 7.91 -2.49
CA LEU A 111 -17.50 8.88 -1.79
C LEU A 111 -16.62 9.68 -2.75
N ALA A 112 -16.05 9.04 -3.78
CA ALA A 112 -15.27 9.71 -4.82
C ALA A 112 -16.12 10.74 -5.58
N GLY A 113 -17.33 10.34 -5.99
CA GLY A 113 -18.29 11.25 -6.66
C GLY A 113 -18.68 12.46 -5.81
N ALA A 114 -18.89 12.25 -4.50
CA ALA A 114 -19.29 13.31 -3.58
C ALA A 114 -18.15 14.25 -3.17
N SER A 115 -16.92 13.74 -3.06
CA SER A 115 -15.74 14.50 -2.63
C SER A 115 -14.93 15.10 -3.79
N GLY A 116 -14.99 14.47 -4.97
CA GLY A 116 -14.13 14.81 -6.12
C GLY A 116 -12.67 14.43 -5.92
N LEU A 117 -12.36 13.53 -4.97
CA LEU A 117 -11.06 12.90 -4.81
C LEU A 117 -10.96 11.66 -5.70
N ASN A 118 -9.75 11.37 -6.17
CA ASN A 118 -9.42 10.05 -6.69
C ASN A 118 -9.32 9.09 -5.50
N LEU A 119 -10.22 8.10 -5.40
CA LEU A 119 -10.12 7.03 -4.42
C LEU A 119 -9.64 5.77 -5.12
N VAL A 120 -8.63 5.13 -4.53
CA VAL A 120 -7.99 3.91 -5.06
C VAL A 120 -8.30 2.77 -4.10
N THR A 121 -8.91 1.70 -4.60
CA THR A 121 -9.17 0.47 -3.84
C THR A 121 -8.15 -0.61 -4.18
N ASN A 122 -8.17 -1.71 -3.45
CA ASN A 122 -7.18 -2.77 -3.54
C ASN A 122 -7.79 -4.15 -3.80
N THR A 123 -6.92 -5.13 -4.07
CA THR A 123 -7.20 -6.57 -3.96
C THR A 123 -6.23 -7.22 -2.98
N GLY A 124 -6.53 -8.39 -2.49
CA GLY A 124 -5.70 -9.10 -1.51
C GLY A 124 -6.42 -9.43 -0.23
N TYR A 125 -5.75 -10.20 0.65
CA TYR A 125 -6.26 -10.62 1.95
C TYR A 125 -5.27 -10.25 3.06
N TYR A 126 -5.77 -10.07 4.27
CA TYR A 126 -5.01 -9.61 5.41
C TYR A 126 -4.72 -10.78 6.36
N GLY A 127 -3.46 -11.28 6.37
CA GLY A 127 -3.00 -12.36 7.22
C GLY A 127 -2.56 -11.89 8.61
N ALA A 128 -2.17 -10.62 8.78
CA ALA A 128 -1.79 -10.11 10.09
C ALA A 128 -2.96 -10.16 11.10
N ALA A 129 -2.66 -9.97 12.39
CA ALA A 129 -3.58 -10.12 13.52
C ALA A 129 -4.09 -11.58 13.70
N GLY A 130 -3.17 -12.54 13.56
CA GLY A 130 -3.44 -13.95 13.79
C GLY A 130 -4.41 -14.53 12.78
N ASP A 131 -4.28 -14.16 11.52
CA ASP A 131 -5.06 -14.67 10.37
C ASP A 131 -6.58 -14.44 10.44
N ARG A 132 -7.05 -13.62 11.37
CA ARG A 132 -8.47 -13.40 11.65
C ARG A 132 -9.28 -12.95 10.43
N TYR A 133 -8.62 -12.30 9.47
CA TYR A 133 -9.24 -11.75 8.28
C TYR A 133 -8.94 -12.55 7.02
N VAL A 134 -8.34 -13.74 7.17
CA VAL A 134 -8.10 -14.67 6.08
C VAL A 134 -9.38 -15.51 5.85
N PRO A 135 -9.98 -15.47 4.66
CA PRO A 135 -11.21 -16.23 4.40
C PRO A 135 -10.96 -17.74 4.34
N ALA A 136 -11.95 -18.54 4.72
CA ALA A 136 -11.84 -20.01 4.83
C ALA A 136 -11.35 -20.70 3.54
N HIS A 137 -11.65 -20.16 2.36
CA HIS A 137 -11.17 -20.74 1.10
C HIS A 137 -9.65 -20.55 0.91
N ALA A 138 -9.06 -19.47 1.44
CA ALA A 138 -7.63 -19.21 1.29
C ALA A 138 -6.75 -20.26 1.99
N TRP A 139 -7.28 -20.93 3.01
CA TRP A 139 -6.60 -22.03 3.67
C TRP A 139 -6.47 -23.28 2.79
N ARG A 140 -7.46 -23.52 1.92
CA ARG A 140 -7.55 -24.71 1.05
C ARG A 140 -6.95 -24.47 -0.33
N GLU A 141 -7.05 -23.26 -0.84
CA GLU A 141 -6.57 -22.87 -2.16
C GLU A 141 -5.05 -22.71 -2.18
N SER A 142 -4.46 -22.99 -3.31
CA SER A 142 -3.05 -22.71 -3.60
C SER A 142 -2.80 -21.21 -3.81
N ALA A 143 -1.54 -20.77 -3.74
CA ALA A 143 -1.17 -19.41 -4.10
C ALA A 143 -1.59 -19.03 -5.53
N GLY A 144 -1.54 -19.99 -6.47
CA GLY A 144 -1.98 -19.78 -7.86
C GLY A 144 -3.48 -19.52 -7.97
N GLU A 145 -4.31 -20.24 -7.20
CA GLU A 145 -5.76 -20.03 -7.19
C GLU A 145 -6.13 -18.67 -6.56
N LEU A 146 -5.46 -18.28 -5.48
CA LEU A 146 -5.64 -16.95 -4.88
C LEU A 146 -5.22 -15.84 -5.86
N ALA A 147 -4.08 -16.00 -6.52
CA ALA A 147 -3.62 -15.05 -7.55
C ALA A 147 -4.62 -14.94 -8.72
N ALA A 148 -5.21 -16.05 -9.14
CA ALA A 148 -6.24 -16.06 -10.18
C ALA A 148 -7.49 -15.26 -9.77
N ARG A 149 -7.93 -15.36 -8.50
CA ARG A 149 -9.03 -14.54 -7.96
C ARG A 149 -8.71 -13.05 -8.01
N TRP A 150 -7.54 -12.65 -7.53
CA TRP A 150 -7.13 -11.24 -7.51
C TRP A 150 -6.89 -10.68 -8.92
N THR A 151 -6.36 -11.50 -9.82
CA THR A 151 -6.24 -11.16 -11.25
C THR A 151 -7.61 -11.02 -11.92
N ALA A 152 -8.59 -11.85 -11.56
CA ALA A 152 -9.96 -11.71 -12.05
C ALA A 152 -10.61 -10.40 -11.56
N GLU A 153 -10.40 -9.98 -10.30
CA GLU A 153 -10.84 -8.67 -9.82
C GLU A 153 -10.24 -7.52 -10.63
N PHE A 154 -8.97 -7.63 -11.02
CA PHE A 154 -8.32 -6.64 -11.88
C PHE A 154 -8.89 -6.65 -13.30
N ARG A 155 -9.12 -7.81 -13.89
CA ARG A 155 -9.60 -7.93 -15.26
C ARG A 155 -11.07 -7.56 -15.39
N ASP A 156 -11.91 -8.10 -14.52
CA ASP A 156 -13.37 -8.10 -14.65
C ASP A 156 -14.06 -7.08 -13.71
N GLY A 157 -13.32 -6.60 -12.70
CA GLY A 157 -13.84 -5.76 -11.62
C GLY A 157 -14.18 -6.54 -10.36
N ILE A 158 -14.00 -5.91 -9.22
CA ILE A 158 -14.25 -6.46 -7.88
C ILE A 158 -15.73 -6.80 -7.76
N GLU A 159 -16.05 -8.07 -7.48
CA GLU A 159 -17.40 -8.55 -7.20
C GLU A 159 -18.46 -8.12 -8.24
N GLY A 160 -18.08 -8.06 -9.50
CA GLY A 160 -18.98 -7.71 -10.61
C GLY A 160 -19.35 -6.23 -10.69
N THR A 161 -18.73 -5.36 -9.92
CA THR A 161 -19.01 -3.90 -9.91
C THR A 161 -18.44 -3.14 -11.09
N GLY A 162 -17.51 -3.75 -11.85
CA GLY A 162 -16.70 -3.10 -12.87
C GLY A 162 -15.59 -2.20 -12.32
N ILE A 163 -15.51 -2.02 -10.99
CA ILE A 163 -14.44 -1.25 -10.32
C ILE A 163 -13.22 -2.16 -10.16
N ARG A 164 -12.07 -1.72 -10.68
CA ARG A 164 -10.82 -2.47 -10.62
C ARG A 164 -9.95 -2.02 -9.46
N PRO A 165 -9.18 -2.94 -8.82
CA PRO A 165 -8.20 -2.54 -7.83
C PRO A 165 -7.04 -1.77 -8.46
N GLY A 166 -6.49 -0.79 -7.73
CA GLY A 166 -5.31 -0.03 -8.14
C GLY A 166 -3.99 -0.55 -7.57
N PHE A 167 -4.06 -1.46 -6.57
CA PHE A 167 -2.90 -2.11 -5.96
C PHE A 167 -3.30 -3.41 -5.26
N ILE A 168 -2.33 -4.20 -4.86
CA ILE A 168 -2.51 -5.38 -4.01
C ILE A 168 -2.21 -4.96 -2.57
N LYS A 169 -3.11 -5.24 -1.63
CA LYS A 169 -2.89 -5.04 -0.18
C LYS A 169 -3.04 -6.37 0.54
N ILE A 170 -1.95 -6.81 1.13
CA ILE A 170 -1.93 -7.96 2.02
C ILE A 170 -1.36 -7.56 3.39
N GLY A 171 -1.48 -8.43 4.37
CA GLY A 171 -0.84 -8.29 5.67
C GLY A 171 -0.19 -9.59 6.08
N VAL A 172 0.90 -9.49 6.83
CA VAL A 172 1.61 -10.61 7.46
C VAL A 172 1.90 -10.26 8.92
N ASP A 173 1.94 -11.26 9.79
CA ASP A 173 2.29 -11.09 11.19
C ASP A 173 3.81 -10.82 11.38
N GLU A 174 4.23 -10.54 12.61
CA GLU A 174 5.63 -10.35 13.00
C GLU A 174 6.43 -11.64 12.89
N GLY A 175 7.76 -11.50 12.71
CA GLY A 175 8.70 -12.61 12.65
C GLY A 175 8.72 -13.29 11.30
N PRO A 176 9.21 -14.55 11.23
CA PRO A 176 9.26 -15.31 9.99
C PRO A 176 7.84 -15.58 9.47
N LEU A 177 7.67 -15.52 8.14
CA LEU A 177 6.36 -15.74 7.52
C LEU A 177 5.79 -17.12 7.89
N SER A 178 4.57 -17.13 8.40
CA SER A 178 3.78 -18.36 8.55
C SER A 178 3.50 -19.01 7.18
N ALA A 179 2.99 -20.24 7.17
CA ALA A 179 2.64 -20.90 5.93
C ALA A 179 1.56 -20.16 5.13
N ILE A 180 0.60 -19.55 5.81
CA ILE A 180 -0.46 -18.78 5.15
C ILE A 180 0.06 -17.42 4.70
N ASP A 181 0.87 -16.72 5.49
CA ASP A 181 1.49 -15.47 5.10
C ASP A 181 2.36 -15.64 3.86
N GLY A 182 3.23 -16.67 3.87
CA GLY A 182 4.05 -17.02 2.70
C GLY A 182 3.20 -17.29 1.45
N LYS A 183 2.04 -17.96 1.61
CA LYS A 183 1.09 -18.21 0.52
C LYS A 183 0.46 -16.91 0.00
N LEU A 184 0.09 -15.97 0.89
CA LEU A 184 -0.46 -14.67 0.48
C LEU A 184 0.57 -13.84 -0.28
N VAL A 185 1.82 -13.81 0.19
CA VAL A 185 2.93 -13.11 -0.49
C VAL A 185 3.20 -13.74 -1.86
N GLU A 186 3.19 -15.06 -1.97
CA GLU A 186 3.37 -15.77 -3.23
C GLU A 186 2.23 -15.48 -4.21
N ALA A 187 0.98 -15.49 -3.75
CA ALA A 187 -0.18 -15.12 -4.56
C ALA A 187 -0.10 -13.67 -5.05
N ALA A 188 0.37 -12.75 -4.20
CA ALA A 188 0.59 -11.35 -4.58
C ALA A 188 1.66 -11.22 -5.67
N ALA A 189 2.76 -11.99 -5.57
CA ALA A 189 3.79 -12.03 -6.61
C ALA A 189 3.22 -12.50 -7.96
N LEU A 190 2.47 -13.61 -7.95
CA LEU A 190 1.86 -14.17 -9.17
C LEU A 190 0.82 -13.21 -9.78
N CYS A 191 0.03 -12.54 -8.95
CA CYS A 191 -0.93 -11.53 -9.39
C CYS A 191 -0.21 -10.30 -9.99
N HIS A 192 0.85 -9.79 -9.33
CA HIS A 192 1.66 -8.68 -9.85
C HIS A 192 2.21 -8.98 -11.23
N LEU A 193 2.78 -10.18 -11.45
CA LEU A 193 3.37 -10.57 -12.72
C LEU A 193 2.35 -10.64 -13.87
N GLN A 194 1.05 -10.74 -13.57
CA GLN A 194 -0.03 -10.73 -14.56
C GLN A 194 -0.68 -9.36 -14.74
N THR A 195 -0.63 -8.48 -13.72
CA THR A 195 -1.43 -7.26 -13.70
C THR A 195 -0.60 -5.98 -13.64
N GLY A 196 0.62 -6.03 -13.11
CA GLY A 196 1.44 -4.86 -12.83
C GLY A 196 1.02 -4.08 -11.57
N LEU A 197 0.04 -4.57 -10.79
CA LEU A 197 -0.40 -3.96 -9.53
C LEU A 197 0.74 -3.96 -8.50
N THR A 198 1.02 -2.84 -7.88
CA THR A 198 2.02 -2.73 -6.80
C THR A 198 1.56 -3.50 -5.57
N ILE A 199 2.49 -4.14 -4.88
CA ILE A 199 2.24 -5.00 -3.71
C ILE A 199 2.56 -4.21 -2.44
N ALA A 200 1.55 -3.78 -1.71
CA ALA A 200 1.67 -3.14 -0.40
C ALA A 200 1.44 -4.20 0.70
N VAL A 201 2.45 -4.41 1.53
CA VAL A 201 2.44 -5.46 2.55
C VAL A 201 2.56 -4.86 3.93
N HIS A 202 1.48 -4.97 4.72
CA HIS A 202 1.54 -4.70 6.15
C HIS A 202 2.48 -5.71 6.80
N THR A 203 3.46 -5.22 7.53
CA THR A 203 4.44 -6.05 8.23
C THR A 203 4.65 -5.53 9.66
N GLY A 204 4.71 -6.43 10.63
CA GLY A 204 4.93 -6.06 12.03
C GLY A 204 6.36 -5.61 12.29
N ASP A 205 7.36 -6.20 11.60
CA ASP A 205 8.79 -5.97 11.81
C ASP A 205 9.63 -6.15 10.55
N GLY A 206 10.94 -5.95 10.69
CA GLY A 206 11.90 -6.10 9.60
C GLY A 206 12.16 -7.55 9.20
N GLU A 207 11.96 -8.53 10.07
CA GLU A 207 12.13 -9.96 9.72
C GLU A 207 11.04 -10.38 8.73
N ALA A 208 9.78 -10.09 9.02
CA ALA A 208 8.67 -10.32 8.10
C ALA A 208 8.84 -9.57 6.77
N ALA A 209 9.36 -8.33 6.81
CA ALA A 209 9.64 -7.55 5.62
C ALA A 209 10.72 -8.20 4.73
N LEU A 210 11.81 -8.68 5.32
CA LEU A 210 12.88 -9.34 4.60
C LEU A 210 12.44 -10.68 3.99
N ASP A 211 11.68 -11.48 4.73
CA ASP A 211 11.09 -12.74 4.24
C ASP A 211 10.09 -12.51 3.11
N THR A 212 9.27 -11.45 3.23
CA THR A 212 8.38 -11.00 2.17
C THR A 212 9.16 -10.71 0.89
N LEU A 213 10.16 -9.84 0.97
CA LEU A 213 10.95 -9.47 -0.21
C LEU A 213 11.70 -10.68 -0.80
N ALA A 214 12.23 -11.58 0.04
CA ALA A 214 12.86 -12.80 -0.41
C ALA A 214 11.88 -13.70 -1.19
N THR A 215 10.64 -13.81 -0.72
CA THR A 215 9.58 -14.59 -1.39
C THR A 215 9.20 -13.96 -2.74
N LEU A 216 9.00 -12.64 -2.79
CA LEU A 216 8.72 -11.92 -4.04
C LEU A 216 9.84 -12.12 -5.07
N ARG A 217 11.10 -12.00 -4.64
CA ARG A 217 12.26 -12.19 -5.53
C ARG A 217 12.39 -13.63 -6.03
N ARG A 218 12.11 -14.64 -5.20
CA ARG A 218 12.07 -16.06 -5.66
C ARG A 218 11.04 -16.29 -6.76
N ARG A 219 9.97 -15.48 -6.80
CA ARG A 219 8.95 -15.51 -7.86
C ARG A 219 9.26 -14.57 -9.03
N GLY A 220 10.45 -13.99 -9.08
CA GLY A 220 10.88 -13.13 -10.18
C GLY A 220 10.32 -11.69 -10.14
N VAL A 221 9.77 -11.26 -9.01
CA VAL A 221 9.28 -9.89 -8.83
C VAL A 221 10.44 -8.98 -8.39
N ALA A 222 10.59 -7.84 -9.06
CA ALA A 222 11.60 -6.85 -8.71
C ALA A 222 11.16 -6.06 -7.44
N PRO A 223 12.13 -5.64 -6.59
CA PRO A 223 11.83 -4.92 -5.35
C PRO A 223 11.01 -3.63 -5.55
N GLU A 224 11.10 -3.01 -6.71
CA GLU A 224 10.33 -1.80 -7.07
C GLU A 224 8.81 -2.02 -7.09
N ALA A 225 8.37 -3.28 -7.13
CA ALA A 225 6.96 -3.63 -7.03
C ALA A 225 6.44 -3.67 -5.59
N TRP A 226 7.32 -3.64 -4.60
CA TRP A 226 7.00 -3.86 -3.20
C TRP A 226 7.04 -2.58 -2.39
N VAL A 227 5.99 -2.38 -1.59
CA VAL A 227 5.88 -1.35 -0.55
C VAL A 227 5.90 -2.04 0.81
N TRP A 228 6.91 -1.70 1.60
CA TRP A 228 7.01 -2.08 2.99
C TRP A 228 6.15 -1.14 3.84
N VAL A 229 4.93 -1.55 4.12
CA VAL A 229 3.95 -0.82 4.93
C VAL A 229 4.35 -0.90 6.41
N HIS A 230 4.19 0.18 7.15
CA HIS A 230 4.58 0.34 8.57
C HIS A 230 6.08 0.17 8.83
N ALA A 231 6.92 0.56 7.87
CA ALA A 231 8.36 0.43 8.02
C ALA A 231 8.92 1.19 9.24
N GLN A 232 8.19 2.16 9.79
CA GLN A 232 8.56 2.86 11.04
C GLN A 232 8.58 1.96 12.26
N ASN A 233 7.91 0.80 12.24
CA ASN A 233 7.90 -0.15 13.36
C ASN A 233 9.24 -0.89 13.51
N GLU A 234 10.05 -0.94 12.45
CA GLU A 234 11.41 -1.47 12.52
C GLU A 234 12.36 -0.43 13.11
N PRO A 235 12.94 -0.69 14.31
CA PRO A 235 13.88 0.24 14.93
C PRO A 235 15.25 0.25 14.23
N ASP A 236 15.60 -0.83 13.50
CA ASP A 236 16.86 -0.95 12.79
C ASP A 236 16.87 -0.16 11.49
N ARG A 237 17.41 1.05 11.53
CA ARG A 237 17.51 1.94 10.37
C ARG A 237 18.27 1.34 9.19
N PRO A 238 19.41 0.64 9.36
CA PRO A 238 20.07 -0.10 8.28
C PRO A 238 19.14 -0.99 7.46
N THR A 239 18.18 -1.65 8.06
CA THR A 239 17.20 -2.49 7.35
C THR A 239 16.30 -1.67 6.42
N GLN A 240 15.80 -0.52 6.88
CA GLN A 240 15.03 0.42 6.04
C GLN A 240 15.88 0.98 4.89
N ASP A 241 17.10 1.40 5.17
CA ASP A 241 18.07 1.90 4.17
C ASP A 241 18.33 0.84 3.08
N TRP A 242 18.57 -0.40 3.51
CA TRP A 242 18.79 -1.51 2.59
C TRP A 242 17.57 -1.75 1.70
N ALA A 243 16.36 -1.80 2.26
CA ALA A 243 15.12 -1.97 1.49
C ALA A 243 14.98 -0.89 0.41
N ALA A 244 15.25 0.37 0.75
CA ALA A 244 15.23 1.48 -0.21
C ALA A 244 16.32 1.35 -1.29
N ARG A 245 17.55 0.96 -0.92
CA ARG A 245 18.68 0.81 -1.85
C ARG A 245 18.50 -0.32 -2.86
N VAL A 246 17.86 -1.41 -2.47
CA VAL A 246 17.53 -2.50 -3.40
C VAL A 246 16.35 -2.19 -4.31
N GLY A 247 15.65 -1.07 -4.08
CA GLY A 247 14.57 -0.57 -4.92
C GLY A 247 13.17 -0.63 -4.31
N GLY A 248 13.00 -1.22 -3.13
CA GLY A 248 11.72 -1.25 -2.41
C GLY A 248 11.26 0.13 -1.96
N TRP A 249 9.99 0.25 -1.65
CA TRP A 249 9.41 1.47 -1.08
C TRP A 249 9.30 1.33 0.43
N VAL A 250 9.86 2.30 1.15
CA VAL A 250 9.76 2.39 2.62
C VAL A 250 8.61 3.30 2.96
N GLU A 251 7.54 2.75 3.50
CA GLU A 251 6.34 3.52 3.84
C GLU A 251 6.33 3.86 5.34
N LEU A 252 6.31 5.16 5.62
CA LEU A 252 6.24 5.75 6.95
C LEU A 252 4.83 6.32 7.14
N ASP A 253 3.89 5.47 7.53
CA ASP A 253 2.46 5.74 7.53
C ASP A 253 1.85 5.97 8.92
N GLY A 254 2.66 6.03 9.96
CA GLY A 254 2.22 6.32 11.32
C GLY A 254 2.21 7.82 11.66
N VAL A 255 2.12 8.73 10.69
CA VAL A 255 2.13 10.17 10.95
C VAL A 255 0.91 10.57 11.79
N SER A 256 1.16 11.07 12.99
CA SER A 256 0.17 11.43 13.99
C SER A 256 0.66 12.61 14.84
N PRO A 257 -0.19 13.26 15.64
CA PRO A 257 0.25 14.31 16.56
C PRO A 257 1.43 13.86 17.44
N GLU A 258 1.34 12.67 18.02
CA GLU A 258 2.34 12.11 18.94
C GLU A 258 3.60 11.65 18.18
N GLY A 259 3.44 11.16 16.95
CA GLY A 259 4.52 10.61 16.12
C GLY A 259 5.24 11.64 15.23
N THR A 260 4.75 12.88 15.16
CA THR A 260 5.24 13.90 14.20
C THR A 260 6.76 14.04 14.22
N GLU A 261 7.36 14.21 15.40
CA GLU A 261 8.80 14.43 15.55
C GLU A 261 9.63 13.23 15.09
N THR A 262 9.20 12.02 15.45
CA THR A 262 9.88 10.79 15.10
C THR A 262 9.79 10.53 13.58
N HIS A 263 8.62 10.69 12.98
CA HIS A 263 8.44 10.53 11.53
C HIS A 263 9.20 11.59 10.73
N ALA A 264 9.18 12.85 11.19
CA ALA A 264 9.94 13.90 10.53
C ALA A 264 11.45 13.60 10.55
N ARG A 265 11.97 13.12 11.69
CA ARG A 265 13.38 12.67 11.78
C ARG A 265 13.67 11.54 10.82
N SER A 266 12.79 10.55 10.72
CA SER A 266 12.97 9.42 9.79
C SER A 266 13.02 9.88 8.33
N VAL A 267 12.12 10.76 7.92
CA VAL A 267 12.10 11.34 6.56
C VAL A 267 13.38 12.11 6.28
N LEU A 268 13.81 12.99 7.22
CA LEU A 268 15.04 13.77 7.08
C LEU A 268 16.29 12.88 6.99
N ASP A 269 16.35 11.80 7.77
CA ASP A 269 17.46 10.87 7.73
C ASP A 269 17.53 10.15 6.38
N MET A 270 16.39 9.71 5.83
CA MET A 270 16.32 9.15 4.48
C MET A 270 16.73 10.17 3.41
N ALA A 271 16.31 11.43 3.55
CA ALA A 271 16.71 12.50 2.62
C ALA A 271 18.23 12.74 2.64
N ARG A 272 18.84 12.88 3.83
CA ARG A 272 20.29 13.06 3.98
C ARG A 272 21.11 11.91 3.38
N ARG A 273 20.55 10.71 3.35
CA ARG A 273 21.19 9.50 2.77
C ARG A 273 20.91 9.34 1.27
N GLY A 274 20.19 10.29 0.64
CA GLY A 274 19.84 10.24 -0.78
C GLY A 274 18.77 9.22 -1.13
N LEU A 275 17.97 8.78 -0.13
CA LEU A 275 16.96 7.73 -0.27
C LEU A 275 15.52 8.25 -0.35
N LEU A 276 15.32 9.57 -0.33
CA LEU A 276 14.00 10.19 -0.32
C LEU A 276 13.11 9.72 -1.48
N SER A 277 13.72 9.41 -2.62
CA SER A 277 13.01 8.91 -3.82
C SER A 277 12.41 7.51 -3.68
N ARG A 278 12.56 6.88 -2.51
CA ARG A 278 12.01 5.57 -2.14
C ARG A 278 11.18 5.61 -0.85
N VAL A 279 10.84 6.82 -0.38
CA VAL A 279 10.02 7.01 0.82
C VAL A 279 8.59 7.34 0.42
N LEU A 280 7.64 6.70 1.06
CA LEU A 280 6.22 7.03 1.05
C LEU A 280 5.83 7.51 2.45
N VAL A 281 4.88 8.45 2.54
CA VAL A 281 4.37 8.96 3.82
C VAL A 281 2.86 8.95 3.82
N SER A 282 2.25 8.51 4.92
CA SER A 282 0.80 8.52 5.14
C SER A 282 0.49 8.53 6.64
N GLN A 283 -0.74 8.26 7.03
CA GLN A 283 -1.19 8.43 8.42
C GLN A 283 -1.83 7.19 9.00
N ASP A 284 -2.23 6.23 8.15
CA ASP A 284 -3.05 5.10 8.57
C ASP A 284 -4.27 5.58 9.37
N ALA A 285 -4.96 6.58 8.82
CA ALA A 285 -6.01 7.33 9.50
C ALA A 285 -7.39 7.07 8.89
N GLY A 286 -8.39 7.73 9.45
CA GLY A 286 -9.81 7.56 9.09
C GLY A 286 -10.52 6.64 10.06
N TRP A 287 -10.93 5.48 9.59
CA TRP A 287 -11.48 4.39 10.41
C TRP A 287 -12.93 4.62 10.85
N TYR A 288 -13.89 4.53 9.91
CA TYR A 288 -15.27 4.29 10.30
C TYR A 288 -15.39 2.84 10.78
N HIS A 289 -15.55 2.64 12.10
CA HIS A 289 -15.65 1.32 12.72
C HIS A 289 -17.09 0.81 12.61
N VAL A 290 -17.28 -0.29 11.89
CA VAL A 290 -18.57 -0.98 11.80
C VAL A 290 -18.96 -1.53 13.18
N GLY A 291 -20.20 -1.22 13.61
CA GLY A 291 -20.72 -1.62 14.92
C GLY A 291 -20.51 -0.61 16.06
N GLU A 292 -19.79 0.49 15.78
CA GLU A 292 -19.67 1.60 16.73
C GLU A 292 -20.60 2.76 16.35
N ALA A 293 -21.20 3.42 17.32
CA ALA A 293 -22.09 4.54 17.08
C ALA A 293 -21.40 5.67 16.30
N GLY A 294 -21.99 6.09 15.17
CA GLY A 294 -21.40 7.11 14.29
C GLY A 294 -20.06 6.74 13.69
N GLY A 295 -19.68 5.46 13.73
CA GLY A 295 -18.38 4.97 13.24
C GLY A 295 -17.23 5.14 14.23
N GLY A 296 -17.49 5.41 15.50
CA GLY A 296 -16.48 5.48 16.55
C GLY A 296 -15.56 6.69 16.49
N THR A 297 -14.35 6.53 17.03
CA THR A 297 -13.34 7.61 17.04
C THR A 297 -12.67 7.74 15.69
N TRP A 298 -12.73 8.94 15.11
CA TRP A 298 -12.17 9.24 13.81
C TRP A 298 -10.80 9.91 13.90
N ARG A 299 -9.83 9.42 13.11
CA ARG A 299 -8.53 10.08 12.93
C ARG A 299 -8.56 10.96 11.67
N PRO A 300 -8.29 12.29 11.78
CA PRO A 300 -8.40 13.22 10.65
C PRO A 300 -7.39 12.91 9.55
N TYR A 301 -7.82 12.89 8.29
CA TYR A 301 -6.92 12.74 7.13
C TYR A 301 -6.07 13.99 6.84
N SER A 302 -6.50 15.17 7.29
CA SER A 302 -5.84 16.44 6.94
C SER A 302 -4.53 16.71 7.70
N PHE A 303 -4.28 15.97 8.80
CA PHE A 303 -3.16 16.23 9.70
C PHE A 303 -1.80 16.26 8.99
N LEU A 304 -1.58 15.34 8.04
CA LEU A 304 -0.33 15.30 7.26
C LEU A 304 -0.09 16.63 6.53
N PHE A 305 -1.10 17.20 5.89
CA PHE A 305 -1.00 18.45 5.13
C PHE A 305 -0.93 19.66 6.05
N GLU A 306 -1.73 19.69 7.12
CA GLU A 306 -1.87 20.86 8.00
C GLU A 306 -0.75 20.98 9.04
N ARG A 307 -0.13 19.87 9.43
CA ARG A 307 0.84 19.83 10.53
C ARG A 307 2.16 19.23 10.15
N PHE A 308 2.16 18.04 9.56
CA PHE A 308 3.39 17.31 9.27
C PHE A 308 4.21 17.96 8.15
N VAL A 309 3.57 18.36 7.04
CA VAL A 309 4.26 19.07 5.95
C VAL A 309 4.88 20.38 6.43
N PRO A 310 4.18 21.28 7.18
CA PRO A 310 4.82 22.44 7.79
C PRO A 310 6.00 22.09 8.71
N ALA A 311 5.89 21.01 9.50
CA ALA A 311 6.99 20.57 10.35
C ALA A 311 8.22 20.13 9.54
N LEU A 312 8.03 19.40 8.44
CA LEU A 312 9.12 19.03 7.51
C LEU A 312 9.81 20.27 6.91
N ARG A 313 9.03 21.26 6.46
CA ARG A 313 9.57 22.55 5.98
C ARG A 313 10.37 23.27 7.07
N GLY A 314 9.83 23.36 8.28
CA GLY A 314 10.52 23.97 9.42
C GLY A 314 11.84 23.28 9.79
N LYS A 315 12.00 22.01 9.39
CA LYS A 315 13.23 21.24 9.59
C LYS A 315 14.15 21.23 8.35
N GLY A 316 13.81 21.99 7.32
CA GLY A 316 14.67 22.25 6.16
C GLY A 316 14.39 21.41 4.93
N LEU A 317 13.31 20.59 4.86
CA LEU A 317 12.90 20.00 3.59
C LEU A 317 12.40 21.10 2.64
N THR A 318 12.88 21.03 1.41
CA THR A 318 12.47 21.91 0.31
C THR A 318 11.09 21.54 -0.23
N ASP A 319 10.43 22.46 -0.92
CA ASP A 319 9.16 22.18 -1.57
C ASP A 319 9.26 21.07 -2.65
N ASP A 320 10.40 20.96 -3.34
CA ASP A 320 10.66 19.90 -4.30
C ASP A 320 10.79 18.51 -3.62
N GLU A 321 11.40 18.44 -2.46
CA GLU A 321 11.47 17.22 -1.65
C GLU A 321 10.08 16.83 -1.12
N ILE A 322 9.29 17.80 -0.65
CA ILE A 322 7.91 17.57 -0.22
C ILE A 322 7.05 17.12 -1.42
N ARG A 323 7.23 17.76 -2.58
CA ARG A 323 6.57 17.32 -3.81
C ARG A 323 6.99 15.91 -4.20
N THR A 324 8.25 15.55 -3.98
CA THR A 324 8.74 14.17 -4.21
C THR A 324 7.98 13.18 -3.33
N LEU A 325 7.84 13.45 -2.03
CA LEU A 325 7.11 12.57 -1.10
C LEU A 325 5.63 12.42 -1.43
N LEU A 326 4.95 13.52 -1.77
CA LEU A 326 3.48 13.53 -1.86
C LEU A 326 2.93 13.33 -3.27
N VAL A 327 3.76 13.53 -4.31
CA VAL A 327 3.31 13.48 -5.71
C VAL A 327 4.14 12.49 -6.53
N VAL A 328 5.48 12.67 -6.55
CA VAL A 328 6.33 11.91 -7.45
C VAL A 328 6.44 10.45 -7.03
N ASN A 329 6.71 10.21 -5.75
CA ASN A 329 6.86 8.85 -5.22
C ASN A 329 5.55 8.06 -5.29
N PRO A 330 4.39 8.57 -4.84
CA PRO A 330 3.11 7.88 -5.03
C PRO A 330 2.82 7.53 -6.50
N ALA A 331 3.03 8.48 -7.41
CA ALA A 331 2.83 8.25 -8.83
C ALA A 331 3.74 7.12 -9.37
N ARG A 332 5.02 7.09 -8.96
CA ARG A 332 5.98 6.06 -9.39
C ARG A 332 5.72 4.70 -8.75
N ALA A 333 5.37 4.69 -7.47
CA ALA A 333 5.09 3.48 -6.71
C ALA A 333 3.86 2.75 -7.28
N PHE A 334 2.77 3.48 -7.51
CA PHE A 334 1.47 2.90 -7.84
C PHE A 334 1.09 2.96 -9.32
N ALA A 335 1.95 3.52 -10.19
CA ALA A 335 1.77 3.35 -11.64
C ALA A 335 1.78 1.87 -12.01
N LEU A 336 0.73 1.42 -12.68
CA LEU A 336 0.63 0.06 -13.19
C LEU A 336 1.82 -0.26 -14.09
N ARG A 337 2.58 -1.24 -13.71
CA ARG A 337 3.71 -1.78 -14.47
C ARG A 337 4.14 -3.13 -13.92
N VAL A 338 4.31 -4.11 -14.78
CA VAL A 338 4.95 -5.38 -14.39
C VAL A 338 6.44 -5.13 -14.16
N ARG A 339 6.91 -5.38 -12.93
CA ARG A 339 8.29 -5.20 -12.52
C ARG A 339 8.92 -6.57 -12.25
N ARG A 340 9.73 -7.04 -13.20
CA ARG A 340 10.42 -8.33 -13.15
C ARG A 340 11.87 -8.16 -12.71
N LEU A 341 12.40 -9.15 -12.01
CA LEU A 341 13.85 -9.24 -11.81
C LEU A 341 14.56 -9.42 -13.17
N ALA A 342 15.65 -8.70 -13.35
CA ALA A 342 16.51 -8.89 -14.51
C ALA A 342 17.05 -10.34 -14.53
N GLY A 343 16.91 -11.04 -15.64
CA GLY A 343 17.35 -12.43 -15.81
C GLY A 343 16.35 -13.51 -15.41
N ALA A 344 15.12 -13.16 -14.99
CA ALA A 344 14.03 -14.10 -14.69
C ALA A 344 13.18 -14.47 -15.92
N GLU A 345 13.64 -14.18 -17.12
CA GLU A 345 12.98 -14.59 -18.37
C GLU A 345 13.31 -16.06 -18.65
N GLY A 346 12.35 -16.96 -18.39
CA GLY A 346 12.41 -18.35 -18.86
C GLY A 346 12.59 -19.46 -17.81
N ALA A 347 12.14 -19.25 -16.56
CA ALA A 347 12.04 -20.36 -15.61
C ALA A 347 10.57 -20.76 -15.37
#